data_f162da64ba77bd571e02d39f134e3f54
#
_entry.id   f162da64ba77bd571e02d39f134e3f54
#
_cell.length_a   1.000
_cell.length_b   1.000
_cell.length_c   1.000
_cell.angle_alpha   90.00
_cell.angle_beta   90.00
_cell.angle_gamma   90.00
#
_symmetry.space_group_name_H-M   'P 1'
#
loop_
_entity.id
_entity.type
_entity.pdbx_description
1 polymer ?
#
loop_
_entity_poly.entity_id
_entity_poly.type
_entity_poly.pdbx_seq_one_letter_code
_entity_poly.pdbx_strand_id
1 'polypeptide(L)'
;MRCPRVLVAAVFAAAAAVPVSVQAQALTDHFDTYTAGSPIAGQGGWETWDNAPAANANVVNNQSFTTPNSLRVSGAADIVHQFTGVNSGIWYVRVQTFVPSTSTGELFFILLNQYAPLGPNNNWSVQLALCRTGCTTAGAVAGFAANIGGSDVPGLAVAPLVLDQWVEARVEINFGANTYSIFYNHQLMETLPWTQTGTLQLQAVDLFSNNINEGYMDSFHLNTVLPVDLTTFKVE
;
A
#
# COMPACT_ATOMS: atom_id res chain seq x y z
N MET A 1 -72.93 38.43 -3.57
CA MET A 1 -72.09 37.71 -2.64
C MET A 1 -70.76 37.47 -3.28
N ARG A 2 -69.64 38.05 -2.81
CA ARG A 2 -68.30 37.85 -3.34
C ARG A 2 -67.50 36.96 -2.36
N CYS A 3 -67.09 35.82 -2.79
CA CYS A 3 -66.27 34.90 -2.01
C CYS A 3 -64.81 35.39 -1.96
N PRO A 4 -64.16 35.47 -0.78
CA PRO A 4 -62.74 35.82 -0.71
C PRO A 4 -61.89 34.63 -1.13
N ARG A 5 -60.94 34.90 -2.04
CA ARG A 5 -59.87 33.92 -2.41
C ARG A 5 -58.78 34.00 -1.33
N VAL A 6 -58.59 32.88 -0.65
CA VAL A 6 -57.44 32.69 0.27
C VAL A 6 -56.25 32.28 -0.55
N LEU A 7 -55.21 33.13 -0.56
CA LEU A 7 -53.89 32.79 -1.14
C LEU A 7 -53.10 32.00 -0.10
N VAL A 8 -52.82 30.70 -0.38
CA VAL A 8 -51.91 29.89 0.44
C VAL A 8 -50.50 30.07 -0.15
N ALA A 9 -49.65 30.79 0.59
CA ALA A 9 -48.23 30.88 0.24
C ALA A 9 -47.52 29.62 0.72
N ALA A 10 -46.99 28.80 -0.23
CA ALA A 10 -46.15 27.67 0.08
C ALA A 10 -44.71 28.16 0.33
N VAL A 11 -44.23 28.01 1.55
CA VAL A 11 -42.82 28.27 1.91
C VAL A 11 -42.02 27.02 1.57
N PHE A 12 -41.21 27.10 0.53
CA PHE A 12 -40.19 26.08 0.24
C PHE A 12 -38.96 26.32 1.13
N ALA A 13 -38.76 25.47 2.14
CA ALA A 13 -37.51 25.40 2.87
C ALA A 13 -36.45 24.71 2.00
N ALA A 14 -35.49 25.46 1.49
CA ALA A 14 -34.31 24.90 0.83
C ALA A 14 -33.41 24.28 1.92
N ALA A 15 -33.33 22.96 1.97
CA ALA A 15 -32.34 22.26 2.78
C ALA A 15 -30.95 22.46 2.14
N ALA A 16 -30.07 23.22 2.79
CA ALA A 16 -28.69 23.34 2.41
C ALA A 16 -27.99 21.98 2.65
N ALA A 17 -27.57 21.29 1.60
CA ALA A 17 -26.73 20.12 1.72
C ALA A 17 -25.35 20.54 2.25
N VAL A 18 -25.03 20.16 3.48
CA VAL A 18 -23.69 20.33 4.03
C VAL A 18 -22.78 19.32 3.30
N PRO A 19 -21.70 19.78 2.65
CA PRO A 19 -20.77 18.84 2.04
C PRO A 19 -20.13 18.01 3.16
N VAL A 20 -20.35 16.70 3.11
CA VAL A 20 -19.61 15.75 3.95
C VAL A 20 -18.21 15.70 3.39
N SER A 21 -17.24 16.29 4.08
CA SER A 21 -15.82 16.10 3.75
C SER A 21 -15.46 14.66 4.06
N VAL A 22 -15.21 13.85 3.04
CA VAL A 22 -14.58 12.54 3.21
C VAL A 22 -13.15 12.81 3.68
N GLN A 23 -12.90 12.53 4.95
CA GLN A 23 -11.55 12.65 5.49
C GLN A 23 -10.69 11.53 4.92
N ALA A 24 -9.49 11.88 4.44
CA ALA A 24 -8.56 10.91 3.92
C ALA A 24 -8.15 9.91 5.02
N GLN A 25 -8.11 8.64 4.67
CA GLN A 25 -7.87 7.55 5.62
C GLN A 25 -6.36 7.35 5.82
N ALA A 26 -5.84 7.78 6.98
CA ALA A 26 -4.54 7.33 7.45
C ALA A 26 -4.64 5.91 8.04
N LEU A 27 -3.59 5.11 7.88
CA LEU A 27 -3.52 3.75 8.45
C LEU A 27 -2.14 3.53 9.08
N THR A 28 -2.15 2.93 10.26
CA THR A 28 -0.97 2.34 10.89
C THR A 28 -1.34 0.95 11.35
N ASP A 29 -0.64 -0.05 10.84
CA ASP A 29 -0.86 -1.45 11.20
C ASP A 29 0.50 -2.14 11.46
N HIS A 30 0.68 -2.58 12.69
CA HIS A 30 1.86 -3.34 13.14
C HIS A 30 1.62 -4.84 13.15
N PHE A 31 0.42 -5.30 12.78
CA PHE A 31 -0.04 -6.68 12.84
C PHE A 31 -0.04 -7.31 14.27
N ASP A 32 0.40 -6.58 15.27
CA ASP A 32 0.62 -7.04 16.65
C ASP A 32 -0.68 -7.41 17.38
N THR A 33 -1.81 -6.83 16.98
CA THR A 33 -3.13 -7.07 17.58
C THR A 33 -3.83 -8.31 17.06
N TYR A 34 -3.29 -8.93 16.01
CA TYR A 34 -3.89 -10.12 15.39
C TYR A 34 -3.35 -11.41 16.02
N THR A 35 -4.08 -12.51 15.83
CA THR A 35 -3.68 -13.80 16.40
C THR A 35 -2.62 -14.48 15.51
N ALA A 36 -1.46 -14.81 16.06
CA ALA A 36 -0.44 -15.56 15.34
C ALA A 36 -0.99 -16.91 14.85
N GLY A 37 -0.68 -17.25 13.59
CA GLY A 37 -1.19 -18.42 12.89
C GLY A 37 -2.52 -18.19 12.16
N SER A 38 -3.19 -17.04 12.37
CA SER A 38 -4.43 -16.72 11.65
C SER A 38 -4.17 -16.12 10.27
N PRO A 39 -5.12 -16.30 9.31
CA PRO A 39 -5.10 -15.54 8.08
C PRO A 39 -5.37 -14.05 8.35
N ILE A 40 -4.76 -13.16 7.55
CA ILE A 40 -4.92 -11.71 7.72
C ILE A 40 -6.23 -11.19 7.12
N ALA A 41 -6.71 -11.77 6.02
CA ALA A 41 -7.92 -11.30 5.36
C ALA A 41 -9.14 -11.35 6.28
N GLY A 42 -9.90 -10.25 6.30
CA GLY A 42 -11.01 -10.02 7.23
C GLY A 42 -10.60 -9.36 8.55
N GLN A 43 -9.31 -9.07 8.77
CA GLN A 43 -8.79 -8.35 9.93
C GLN A 43 -8.23 -7.00 9.51
N GLY A 44 -8.46 -5.94 10.29
CA GLY A 44 -7.92 -4.59 10.06
C GLY A 44 -8.25 -3.94 8.72
N GLY A 45 -9.22 -4.47 7.97
CA GLY A 45 -9.54 -4.01 6.62
C GLY A 45 -8.72 -4.66 5.51
N TRP A 46 -7.86 -5.63 5.85
CA TRP A 46 -7.13 -6.42 4.86
C TRP A 46 -8.04 -7.45 4.19
N GLU A 47 -7.86 -7.62 2.91
CA GLU A 47 -8.60 -8.53 2.04
C GLU A 47 -7.63 -9.34 1.18
N THR A 48 -8.08 -10.42 0.58
CA THR A 48 -7.32 -11.07 -0.50
C THR A 48 -7.66 -10.42 -1.83
N TRP A 49 -6.71 -10.39 -2.76
CA TRP A 49 -6.97 -9.96 -4.14
C TRP A 49 -8.16 -10.73 -4.71
N ASP A 50 -9.09 -9.99 -5.30
CA ASP A 50 -10.32 -10.53 -5.89
C ASP A 50 -11.14 -11.45 -4.96
N ASN A 51 -11.00 -11.28 -3.65
CA ASN A 51 -11.64 -12.14 -2.64
C ASN A 51 -11.27 -13.63 -2.78
N ALA A 52 -10.10 -13.95 -3.34
CA ALA A 52 -9.63 -15.32 -3.52
C ALA A 52 -9.12 -15.92 -2.20
N PRO A 53 -9.78 -16.88 -1.55
CA PRO A 53 -9.37 -17.38 -0.22
C PRO A 53 -7.96 -18.00 -0.19
N ALA A 54 -7.51 -18.54 -1.33
CA ALA A 54 -6.18 -19.16 -1.46
C ALA A 54 -5.03 -18.12 -1.49
N ALA A 55 -5.34 -16.85 -1.73
CA ALA A 55 -4.37 -15.75 -1.81
C ALA A 55 -4.07 -15.11 -0.44
N ASN A 56 -4.42 -15.78 0.67
CA ASN A 56 -4.24 -15.22 2.00
C ASN A 56 -2.78 -15.29 2.48
N ALA A 57 -2.39 -14.31 3.29
CA ALA A 57 -1.16 -14.32 4.07
C ALA A 57 -1.47 -14.64 5.54
N ASN A 58 -0.46 -15.06 6.29
CA ASN A 58 -0.64 -15.44 7.69
C ASN A 58 0.10 -14.48 8.63
N VAL A 59 -0.56 -14.15 9.73
CA VAL A 59 0.06 -13.50 10.87
C VAL A 59 1.00 -14.50 11.55
N VAL A 60 2.24 -14.09 11.82
CA VAL A 60 3.27 -14.95 12.43
C VAL A 60 3.99 -14.22 13.56
N ASN A 61 4.61 -14.98 14.47
CA ASN A 61 5.35 -14.45 15.61
C ASN A 61 6.80 -14.96 15.70
N ASN A 62 7.26 -15.65 14.66
CA ASN A 62 8.65 -16.15 14.57
C ASN A 62 9.62 -15.14 13.95
N GLN A 63 9.12 -14.10 13.33
CA GLN A 63 9.87 -13.02 12.71
C GLN A 63 9.03 -11.74 12.82
N SER A 64 9.51 -10.67 13.48
CA SER A 64 8.79 -9.40 13.58
C SER A 64 9.74 -8.22 13.69
N PHE A 65 9.34 -7.06 13.17
CA PHE A 65 10.00 -5.77 13.35
C PHE A 65 9.51 -5.12 14.66
N THR A 66 8.21 -4.95 14.78
CA THR A 66 7.53 -4.69 16.06
C THR A 66 7.05 -6.01 16.65
N THR A 67 6.97 -6.10 17.97
CA THR A 67 6.57 -7.35 18.62
C THR A 67 5.14 -7.28 19.12
N PRO A 68 4.39 -8.39 19.05
CA PRO A 68 4.89 -9.79 18.88
C PRO A 68 4.80 -10.33 17.45
N ASN A 69 4.11 -9.68 16.50
CA ASN A 69 3.73 -10.31 15.25
C ASN A 69 4.22 -9.55 14.01
N SER A 70 4.18 -10.22 12.89
CA SER A 70 4.30 -9.66 11.54
C SER A 70 3.41 -10.43 10.57
N LEU A 71 3.42 -10.03 9.30
CA LEU A 71 2.75 -10.72 8.22
C LEU A 71 3.75 -11.53 7.40
N ARG A 72 3.54 -12.85 7.30
CA ARG A 72 4.27 -13.69 6.36
C ARG A 72 3.56 -13.70 5.01
N VAL A 73 4.22 -13.15 4.00
CA VAL A 73 3.74 -13.11 2.61
C VAL A 73 4.53 -14.15 1.83
N SER A 74 3.90 -15.23 1.42
CA SER A 74 4.59 -16.36 0.77
C SER A 74 3.65 -17.20 -0.10
N GLY A 75 4.22 -17.97 -1.04
CA GLY A 75 3.47 -18.85 -1.93
C GLY A 75 2.57 -18.05 -2.87
N ALA A 76 1.25 -18.21 -2.74
CA ALA A 76 0.25 -17.53 -3.54
C ALA A 76 -0.37 -16.30 -2.82
N ALA A 77 0.26 -15.79 -1.77
CA ALA A 77 -0.28 -14.66 -1.01
C ALA A 77 -0.38 -13.40 -1.87
N ASP A 78 -1.52 -12.74 -1.77
CA ASP A 78 -1.89 -11.56 -2.55
C ASP A 78 -2.93 -10.78 -1.73
N ILE A 79 -2.46 -9.80 -0.94
CA ILE A 79 -3.22 -9.16 0.14
C ILE A 79 -3.37 -7.68 -0.13
N VAL A 80 -4.60 -7.22 -0.10
CA VAL A 80 -4.97 -5.85 -0.44
C VAL A 80 -5.56 -5.12 0.77
N HIS A 81 -5.24 -3.84 0.90
CA HIS A 81 -5.98 -2.91 1.75
C HIS A 81 -6.41 -1.70 0.92
N GLN A 82 -7.72 -1.41 0.94
CA GLN A 82 -8.30 -0.32 0.15
C GLN A 82 -8.32 1.00 0.93
N PHE A 83 -8.17 2.13 0.22
CA PHE A 83 -8.18 3.48 0.79
C PHE A 83 -9.20 4.38 0.10
N THR A 84 -9.70 5.38 0.82
CA THR A 84 -10.60 6.41 0.32
C THR A 84 -10.08 7.80 0.66
N GLY A 85 -10.28 8.77 -0.24
CA GLY A 85 -9.92 10.17 0.01
C GLY A 85 -8.42 10.49 -0.09
N VAL A 86 -7.56 9.54 -0.46
CA VAL A 86 -6.10 9.74 -0.59
C VAL A 86 -5.80 10.24 -2.01
N ASN A 87 -6.04 11.54 -2.27
CA ASN A 87 -6.01 12.13 -3.62
C ASN A 87 -5.45 13.56 -3.68
N SER A 88 -4.92 14.08 -2.59
CA SER A 88 -4.37 15.43 -2.53
C SER A 88 -3.27 15.55 -1.48
N GLY A 89 -2.40 16.56 -1.60
CA GLY A 89 -1.29 16.77 -0.68
C GLY A 89 -0.13 15.79 -0.90
N ILE A 90 0.67 15.61 0.15
CA ILE A 90 1.80 14.68 0.19
C ILE A 90 1.47 13.54 1.15
N TRP A 91 1.71 12.31 0.70
CA TRP A 91 1.49 11.10 1.47
C TRP A 91 2.73 10.23 1.51
N TYR A 92 2.92 9.55 2.64
CA TYR A 92 4.00 8.60 2.87
C TYR A 92 3.38 7.23 3.08
N VAL A 93 3.73 6.28 2.22
CA VAL A 93 3.35 4.86 2.34
C VAL A 93 4.62 4.10 2.62
N ARG A 94 4.70 3.40 3.74
CA ARG A 94 5.89 2.61 4.10
C ARG A 94 5.50 1.28 4.71
N VAL A 95 6.41 0.33 4.57
CA VAL A 95 6.34 -0.99 5.20
C VAL A 95 7.76 -1.45 5.53
N GLN A 96 7.93 -2.14 6.64
CA GLN A 96 9.15 -2.87 6.91
C GLN A 96 9.09 -4.21 6.19
N THR A 97 10.16 -4.55 5.49
CA THR A 97 10.30 -5.79 4.72
C THR A 97 11.47 -6.62 5.24
N PHE A 98 11.32 -7.94 5.26
CA PHE A 98 12.39 -8.86 5.61
C PHE A 98 12.43 -10.00 4.59
N VAL A 99 13.56 -10.17 3.92
CA VAL A 99 13.81 -11.24 2.95
C VAL A 99 14.93 -12.12 3.47
N PRO A 100 14.64 -13.38 3.83
CA PRO A 100 15.66 -14.34 4.24
C PRO A 100 16.70 -14.61 3.13
N SER A 101 17.94 -14.87 3.53
CA SER A 101 19.01 -15.28 2.59
C SER A 101 18.75 -16.65 1.93
N THR A 102 17.76 -17.39 2.39
CA THR A 102 17.29 -18.64 1.81
C THR A 102 16.13 -18.47 0.83
N SER A 103 15.61 -17.24 0.66
CA SER A 103 14.42 -16.99 -0.15
C SER A 103 14.67 -17.19 -1.63
N THR A 104 13.64 -17.68 -2.31
CA THR A 104 13.52 -17.77 -3.77
C THR A 104 12.15 -17.20 -4.17
N GLY A 105 12.03 -16.65 -5.38
CA GLY A 105 10.83 -15.93 -5.82
C GLY A 105 10.90 -14.45 -5.47
N GLU A 106 9.78 -13.75 -5.58
CA GLU A 106 9.70 -12.30 -5.45
C GLU A 106 8.65 -11.89 -4.42
N LEU A 107 9.02 -10.93 -3.56
CA LEU A 107 8.12 -10.22 -2.65
C LEU A 107 7.85 -8.84 -3.22
N PHE A 108 6.57 -8.48 -3.34
CA PHE A 108 6.18 -7.20 -3.90
C PHE A 108 5.47 -6.32 -2.87
N PHE A 109 5.83 -5.05 -2.88
CA PHE A 109 5.07 -3.95 -2.30
C PHE A 109 4.54 -3.07 -3.42
N ILE A 110 3.23 -3.04 -3.58
CA ILE A 110 2.55 -2.46 -4.73
C ILE A 110 1.57 -1.39 -4.28
N LEU A 111 1.49 -0.28 -5.04
CA LEU A 111 0.50 0.77 -4.83
C LEU A 111 -0.33 0.95 -6.10
N LEU A 112 -1.65 0.96 -5.94
CA LEU A 112 -2.61 1.10 -7.03
C LEU A 112 -3.29 2.46 -6.98
N ASN A 113 -3.31 3.16 -8.11
CA ASN A 113 -4.11 4.36 -8.27
C ASN A 113 -5.56 4.07 -8.65
N GLN A 114 -5.84 2.82 -9.09
CA GLN A 114 -7.18 2.32 -9.33
C GLN A 114 -7.24 0.84 -8.94
N TYR A 115 -8.21 0.48 -8.11
CA TYR A 115 -8.48 -0.88 -7.71
C TYR A 115 -10.00 -1.13 -7.61
N ALA A 116 -10.44 -2.22 -8.20
CA ALA A 116 -11.80 -2.71 -8.08
C ALA A 116 -11.77 -4.24 -7.98
N PRO A 117 -12.16 -4.83 -6.84
CA PRO A 117 -12.21 -6.28 -6.69
C PRO A 117 -13.06 -6.91 -7.81
N LEU A 118 -12.55 -7.97 -8.44
CA LEU A 118 -13.17 -8.66 -9.58
C LEU A 118 -13.45 -7.75 -10.80
N GLY A 119 -12.93 -6.54 -10.78
CA GLY A 119 -13.11 -5.55 -11.85
C GLY A 119 -12.01 -5.62 -12.90
N PRO A 120 -12.31 -5.21 -14.15
CA PRO A 120 -11.34 -5.21 -15.25
C PRO A 120 -10.36 -4.03 -15.19
N ASN A 121 -10.56 -3.08 -14.27
CA ASN A 121 -9.91 -1.77 -14.33
C ASN A 121 -8.98 -1.55 -13.13
N ASN A 122 -8.04 -2.47 -12.90
CA ASN A 122 -6.97 -2.24 -11.94
C ASN A 122 -5.80 -1.50 -12.62
N ASN A 123 -5.17 -0.57 -11.91
CA ASN A 123 -4.03 0.19 -12.42
C ASN A 123 -2.98 0.39 -11.33
N TRP A 124 -1.77 -0.04 -11.63
CA TRP A 124 -0.62 -0.02 -10.74
C TRP A 124 0.21 1.25 -10.97
N SER A 125 0.42 2.06 -9.93
CA SER A 125 1.31 3.23 -9.99
C SER A 125 2.74 2.88 -9.61
N VAL A 126 2.91 2.00 -8.61
CA VAL A 126 4.21 1.58 -8.10
C VAL A 126 4.21 0.08 -7.91
N GLN A 127 5.24 -0.59 -8.37
CA GLN A 127 5.53 -1.99 -8.04
C GLN A 127 6.98 -2.12 -7.62
N LEU A 128 7.19 -2.60 -6.41
CA LEU A 128 8.47 -2.77 -5.79
C LEU A 128 8.74 -4.25 -5.62
N ALA A 129 9.62 -4.81 -6.43
CA ALA A 129 10.00 -6.21 -6.36
C ALA A 129 11.26 -6.39 -5.51
N LEU A 130 11.16 -7.19 -4.46
CA LEU A 130 12.29 -7.64 -3.64
C LEU A 130 12.60 -9.09 -4.01
N CYS A 131 13.70 -9.31 -4.68
CA CYS A 131 14.05 -10.63 -5.21
C CYS A 131 15.51 -10.99 -5.00
N ARG A 132 15.75 -12.14 -4.40
CA ARG A 132 17.09 -12.69 -4.24
C ARG A 132 17.46 -13.60 -5.39
N THR A 133 16.64 -14.59 -5.70
CA THR A 133 16.83 -15.53 -6.81
C THR A 133 15.48 -16.01 -7.33
N GLY A 134 15.45 -16.46 -8.60
CA GLY A 134 14.21 -16.89 -9.23
C GLY A 134 13.33 -15.74 -9.66
N CYS A 135 13.93 -14.57 -9.91
CA CYS A 135 13.26 -13.36 -10.32
C CYS A 135 12.71 -13.49 -11.73
N THR A 136 11.45 -13.09 -11.90
CA THR A 136 10.84 -12.94 -13.22
C THR A 136 11.03 -11.52 -13.76
N THR A 137 11.28 -10.56 -12.89
CA THR A 137 11.61 -9.19 -13.23
C THR A 137 13.02 -9.15 -13.84
N ALA A 138 13.14 -8.78 -15.09
CA ALA A 138 14.40 -8.87 -15.83
C ALA A 138 15.50 -8.01 -15.18
N GLY A 139 16.63 -8.61 -14.86
CA GLY A 139 17.83 -7.94 -14.33
C GLY A 139 17.94 -7.86 -12.80
N ALA A 140 16.95 -8.30 -12.06
CA ALA A 140 16.95 -8.24 -10.60
C ALA A 140 17.42 -9.54 -9.95
N VAL A 141 18.70 -9.88 -10.07
CA VAL A 141 19.27 -11.11 -9.46
C VAL A 141 19.59 -10.90 -7.98
N ALA A 142 19.36 -10.01 -7.29
CA ALA A 142 19.54 -9.68 -5.88
C ALA A 142 19.36 -8.16 -5.75
N GLY A 143 18.19 -7.71 -6.10
CA GLY A 143 17.94 -6.28 -6.17
C GLY A 143 16.46 -5.98 -6.20
N PHE A 144 16.19 -4.81 -6.55
CA PHE A 144 14.98 -4.10 -6.37
C PHE A 144 14.61 -3.39 -7.67
N ALA A 145 13.42 -3.57 -8.16
CA ALA A 145 12.97 -2.93 -9.38
C ALA A 145 11.70 -2.15 -9.14
N ALA A 146 11.65 -0.91 -9.63
CA ALA A 146 10.45 -0.09 -9.64
C ALA A 146 9.74 -0.19 -10.98
N ASN A 147 8.42 -0.11 -10.97
CA ASN A 147 7.59 -0.24 -12.13
C ASN A 147 6.60 0.94 -12.26
N ILE A 148 6.37 1.42 -13.47
CA ILE A 148 5.49 2.55 -13.72
C ILE A 148 4.22 2.11 -14.43
N GLY A 149 3.06 2.49 -13.86
CA GLY A 149 1.81 2.61 -14.57
C GLY A 149 1.33 1.37 -15.32
N GLY A 150 1.28 0.21 -14.66
CA GLY A 150 0.65 -0.99 -15.22
C GLY A 150 1.43 -1.68 -16.34
N SER A 151 2.64 -1.22 -16.64
CA SER A 151 3.55 -1.89 -17.56
C SER A 151 4.81 -2.27 -16.80
N ASP A 152 5.13 -3.56 -16.77
CA ASP A 152 6.40 -4.02 -16.26
C ASP A 152 7.54 -3.38 -17.06
N VAL A 153 8.21 -2.40 -16.48
CA VAL A 153 9.43 -1.81 -17.03
C VAL A 153 10.59 -2.29 -16.18
N PRO A 154 11.18 -3.44 -16.48
CA PRO A 154 12.24 -4.02 -15.68
C PRO A 154 13.44 -3.10 -15.61
N GLY A 155 14.00 -2.88 -14.43
CA GLY A 155 15.31 -2.27 -14.26
C GLY A 155 15.35 -0.75 -14.35
N LEU A 156 14.26 -0.02 -14.11
CA LEU A 156 14.29 1.45 -14.03
C LEU A 156 15.12 1.94 -12.85
N ALA A 157 14.99 1.30 -11.70
CA ALA A 157 15.83 1.55 -10.53
C ALA A 157 16.16 0.23 -9.84
N VAL A 158 17.44 0.00 -9.57
CA VAL A 158 17.91 -1.23 -8.92
C VAL A 158 18.82 -0.85 -7.75
N ALA A 159 18.60 -1.46 -6.59
CA ALA A 159 19.48 -1.36 -5.44
C ALA A 159 19.84 -2.75 -4.93
N PRO A 160 20.97 -2.92 -4.20
CA PRO A 160 21.30 -4.16 -3.54
C PRO A 160 20.19 -4.53 -2.55
N LEU A 161 19.69 -5.77 -2.65
CA LEU A 161 18.75 -6.32 -1.69
C LEU A 161 19.48 -6.61 -0.38
N VAL A 162 18.97 -6.08 0.71
CA VAL A 162 19.45 -6.40 2.06
C VAL A 162 18.72 -7.65 2.54
N LEU A 163 19.48 -8.67 2.95
CA LEU A 163 18.97 -9.96 3.39
C LEU A 163 19.11 -10.12 4.90
N ASP A 164 18.26 -10.95 5.51
CA ASP A 164 18.28 -11.31 6.93
C ASP A 164 18.18 -10.09 7.88
N GLN A 165 17.61 -8.99 7.40
CA GLN A 165 17.39 -7.77 8.17
C GLN A 165 16.06 -7.13 7.77
N TRP A 166 15.45 -6.43 8.73
CA TRP A 166 14.32 -5.56 8.47
C TRP A 166 14.77 -4.29 7.76
N VAL A 167 14.12 -3.95 6.67
CA VAL A 167 14.45 -2.80 5.83
C VAL A 167 13.17 -2.06 5.44
N GLU A 168 13.20 -0.74 5.58
CA GLU A 168 12.10 0.10 5.11
C GLU A 168 12.05 0.15 3.58
N ALA A 169 10.87 -0.16 3.05
CA ALA A 169 10.42 0.21 1.71
C ALA A 169 9.41 1.35 1.85
N ARG A 170 9.64 2.49 1.17
CA ARG A 170 8.82 3.69 1.32
C ARG A 170 8.56 4.35 -0.01
N VAL A 171 7.33 4.84 -0.17
CA VAL A 171 6.91 5.67 -1.31
C VAL A 171 6.36 7.00 -0.77
N GLU A 172 6.89 8.11 -1.27
CA GLU A 172 6.37 9.45 -1.02
C GLU A 172 5.59 9.90 -2.25
N ILE A 173 4.28 10.13 -2.10
CA ILE A 173 3.38 10.53 -3.19
C ILE A 173 3.09 12.01 -3.07
N ASN A 174 3.37 12.80 -4.11
CA ASN A 174 2.96 14.19 -4.22
C ASN A 174 1.86 14.32 -5.29
N PHE A 175 0.60 14.33 -4.85
CA PHE A 175 -0.54 14.45 -5.76
C PHE A 175 -0.58 15.80 -6.47
N GLY A 176 -0.09 16.88 -5.83
CA GLY A 176 -0.04 18.20 -6.46
C GLY A 176 0.91 18.28 -7.65
N ALA A 177 2.00 17.53 -7.62
CA ALA A 177 2.98 17.43 -8.69
C ALA A 177 2.73 16.22 -9.62
N ASN A 178 1.81 15.32 -9.27
CA ASN A 178 1.62 14.03 -9.93
C ASN A 178 2.92 13.22 -9.99
N THR A 179 3.66 13.13 -8.87
CA THR A 179 4.91 12.38 -8.77
C THR A 179 4.92 11.48 -7.56
N TYR A 180 5.77 10.46 -7.59
CA TYR A 180 6.18 9.72 -6.40
C TYR A 180 7.69 9.56 -6.37
N SER A 181 8.24 9.46 -5.16
CA SER A 181 9.63 9.09 -4.90
C SER A 181 9.66 7.79 -4.12
N ILE A 182 10.51 6.87 -4.57
CA ILE A 182 10.65 5.55 -3.99
C ILE A 182 11.98 5.44 -3.25
N PHE A 183 11.91 4.88 -2.04
CA PHE A 183 13.06 4.70 -1.16
C PHE A 183 13.15 3.25 -0.72
N TYR A 184 14.37 2.74 -0.65
CA TYR A 184 14.69 1.47 -0.04
C TYR A 184 15.90 1.65 0.88
N ASN A 185 15.84 1.13 2.10
CA ASN A 185 16.87 1.31 3.10
C ASN A 185 17.29 2.79 3.26
N HIS A 186 16.30 3.69 3.35
CA HIS A 186 16.42 5.15 3.47
C HIS A 186 17.11 5.86 2.27
N GLN A 187 17.45 5.15 1.20
CA GLN A 187 18.06 5.73 0.01
C GLN A 187 17.02 5.97 -1.07
N LEU A 188 17.01 7.17 -1.64
CA LEU A 188 16.20 7.49 -2.79
C LEU A 188 16.66 6.64 -3.99
N MET A 189 15.70 5.91 -4.56
CA MET A 189 15.90 5.09 -5.74
C MET A 189 15.59 5.86 -7.01
N GLU A 190 14.39 6.42 -7.07
CA GLU A 190 13.85 7.05 -8.28
C GLU A 190 12.72 8.03 -7.90
N THR A 191 12.46 9.00 -8.78
CA THR A 191 11.27 9.88 -8.73
C THR A 191 10.60 9.87 -10.09
N LEU A 192 9.34 9.49 -10.13
CA LEU A 192 8.58 9.19 -11.35
C LEU A 192 7.17 9.78 -11.29
N PRO A 193 6.45 9.91 -12.43
CA PRO A 193 5.04 10.27 -12.42
C PRO A 193 4.21 9.24 -11.64
N TRP A 194 3.33 9.73 -10.75
CA TRP A 194 2.41 8.86 -9.98
C TRP A 194 1.42 8.13 -10.87
N THR A 195 0.83 8.83 -11.84
CA THR A 195 -0.05 8.20 -12.81
C THR A 195 0.15 8.77 -14.21
N GLN A 196 0.13 7.89 -15.20
CA GLN A 196 0.00 8.23 -16.62
C GLN A 196 -1.41 7.90 -17.13
N THR A 197 -2.08 6.97 -16.45
CA THR A 197 -3.45 6.51 -16.72
C THR A 197 -4.18 6.27 -15.41
N GLY A 198 -5.50 6.14 -15.45
CA GLY A 198 -6.32 5.95 -14.25
C GLY A 198 -6.58 7.25 -13.50
N THR A 199 -6.74 7.17 -12.19
CA THR A 199 -7.15 8.27 -11.33
C THR A 199 -5.99 8.84 -10.54
N LEU A 200 -5.99 10.16 -10.28
CA LEU A 200 -4.98 10.82 -9.44
C LEU A 200 -5.33 10.63 -7.95
N GLN A 201 -5.15 9.40 -7.47
CA GLN A 201 -5.40 9.01 -6.08
C GLN A 201 -4.64 7.73 -5.76
N LEU A 202 -4.51 7.38 -4.47
CA LEU A 202 -4.14 6.05 -4.00
C LEU A 202 -5.42 5.33 -3.59
N GLN A 203 -5.74 4.21 -4.23
CA GLN A 203 -6.93 3.40 -3.89
C GLN A 203 -6.61 2.13 -3.12
N ALA A 204 -5.43 1.55 -3.32
CA ALA A 204 -5.05 0.35 -2.59
C ALA A 204 -3.53 0.19 -2.45
N VAL A 205 -3.15 -0.55 -1.42
CA VAL A 205 -1.87 -1.25 -1.33
C VAL A 205 -2.12 -2.72 -1.58
N ASP A 206 -1.15 -3.36 -2.23
CA ASP A 206 -1.12 -4.80 -2.45
C ASP A 206 0.24 -5.34 -1.99
N LEU A 207 0.20 -6.32 -1.10
CA LEU A 207 1.34 -7.05 -0.56
C LEU A 207 1.34 -8.43 -1.22
N PHE A 208 2.13 -8.57 -2.28
CA PHE A 208 2.04 -9.69 -3.19
C PHE A 208 3.28 -10.60 -3.14
N SER A 209 3.04 -11.89 -3.27
CA SER A 209 4.03 -12.94 -3.44
C SER A 209 4.00 -13.50 -4.85
N ASN A 210 5.04 -13.27 -5.63
CA ASN A 210 5.26 -14.04 -6.85
C ASN A 210 6.09 -15.30 -6.50
N ASN A 211 5.42 -16.26 -5.87
CA ASN A 211 5.99 -17.53 -5.41
C ASN A 211 7.22 -17.40 -4.50
N ILE A 212 7.33 -16.32 -3.73
CA ILE A 212 8.37 -16.29 -2.69
C ILE A 212 8.08 -17.39 -1.68
N ASN A 213 9.08 -18.22 -1.38
CA ASN A 213 8.92 -19.28 -0.38
C ASN A 213 8.84 -18.72 1.03
N GLU A 214 9.51 -17.59 1.30
CA GLU A 214 9.53 -16.93 2.60
C GLU A 214 9.86 -15.45 2.47
N GLY A 215 8.95 -14.58 2.89
CA GLY A 215 9.09 -13.14 2.99
C GLY A 215 8.18 -12.59 4.06
N TYR A 216 8.58 -11.49 4.71
CA TYR A 216 7.81 -10.90 5.80
C TYR A 216 7.63 -9.40 5.61
N MET A 217 6.50 -8.90 6.07
CA MET A 217 6.18 -7.48 6.13
C MET A 217 5.62 -7.11 7.49
N ASP A 218 5.96 -5.91 7.96
CA ASP A 218 5.54 -5.39 9.26
C ASP A 218 5.46 -3.87 9.23
N SER A 219 4.82 -3.28 10.24
CA SER A 219 4.76 -1.82 10.43
C SER A 219 4.36 -1.07 9.18
N PHE A 220 3.19 -1.43 8.63
CA PHE A 220 2.61 -0.69 7.51
C PHE A 220 2.08 0.68 7.97
N HIS A 221 2.42 1.74 7.22
CA HIS A 221 1.93 3.09 7.48
C HIS A 221 1.49 3.79 6.20
N LEU A 222 0.35 4.45 6.26
CA LEU A 222 -0.12 5.45 5.29
C LEU A 222 -0.43 6.73 6.06
N ASN A 223 0.37 7.79 5.92
CA ASN A 223 0.22 9.03 6.68
C ASN A 223 0.64 10.24 5.85
N THR A 224 0.16 11.43 6.24
CA THR A 224 0.60 12.73 5.67
C THR A 224 1.85 13.29 6.34
N VAL A 225 2.30 12.67 7.42
CA VAL A 225 3.52 13.04 8.15
C VAL A 225 4.44 11.82 8.14
N LEU A 226 5.69 12.02 7.77
CA LEU A 226 6.69 10.95 7.86
C LEU A 226 6.93 10.63 9.34
N PRO A 227 6.66 9.41 9.80
CA PRO A 227 6.96 9.02 11.17
C PRO A 227 8.46 9.12 11.42
N VAL A 228 8.86 9.78 12.51
CA VAL A 228 10.25 9.87 12.92
C VAL A 228 10.60 8.61 13.71
N ASP A 229 11.46 7.76 13.17
CA ASP A 229 12.04 6.65 13.94
C ASP A 229 13.01 7.21 14.99
N LEU A 230 12.60 7.14 16.25
CA LEU A 230 13.42 7.59 17.39
C LEU A 230 14.65 6.71 17.66
N THR A 231 14.84 5.62 16.92
CA THR A 231 15.95 4.67 17.10
C THR A 231 17.32 5.23 16.72
N THR A 232 17.39 6.40 16.10
CA THR A 232 18.65 7.03 15.65
C THR A 232 19.13 8.20 16.52
N PHE A 233 18.49 8.52 17.63
CA PHE A 233 19.03 9.49 18.58
C PHE A 233 20.21 8.87 19.36
N LYS A 234 21.43 9.05 18.85
CA LYS A 234 22.63 8.96 19.68
C LYS A 234 22.73 10.29 20.44
N VAL A 235 22.58 10.23 21.75
CA VAL A 235 23.01 11.31 22.63
C VAL A 235 24.56 11.23 22.68
N GLU A 236 25.22 12.24 22.09
CA GLU A 236 26.67 12.44 22.27
C GLU A 236 26.97 13.02 23.65
#